data_501c5f0d464c85a0347e30437604bca6
#
_entry.id   501c5f0d464c85a0347e30437604bca6
#
_cell.length_a   1.000
_cell.length_b   1.000
_cell.length_c   1.000
_cell.angle_alpha   90.00
_cell.angle_beta   90.00
_cell.angle_gamma   90.00
#
_symmetry.space_group_name_H-M   'P 1'
#
loop_
_entity.id
_entity.type
_entity.pdbx_description
1 polymer ?
#
loop_
_entity_poly.entity_id
_entity_poly.type
_entity_poly.pdbx_seq_one_letter_code
_entity_poly.pdbx_strand_id
1 'polypeptide(L)'
;MAVDEQGSWHMRRTSLYDRISERRLADEALAREEAERAAAQQALDRAEALIPVPKPLLDAACSFNFGGFRFSFPEGFRCSAIDATVQVDGEPVAVSIQRRDVPEEATLAEAFAEELKTLRPLHGEVQIIRHYETLLAGNAALALDFHFRAGLEERHGRLIGSIVPVADHNERQWLSVGCVIDSEKPALQTWLLDFDSMLEGLTAP
;
A
#
# COMPACT_ATOMS: atom_id res chain seq x y z
N MET A 1 62.12 59.64 -23.30
CA MET A 1 60.90 59.00 -22.85
C MET A 1 61.17 57.53 -22.80
N ALA A 2 61.55 57.05 -21.66
CA ALA A 2 61.82 55.65 -21.39
C ALA A 2 60.83 55.22 -20.34
N VAL A 3 60.08 54.22 -20.65
CA VAL A 3 59.17 53.52 -19.71
C VAL A 3 59.90 52.27 -19.28
N ASP A 4 60.21 52.19 -18.00
CA ASP A 4 60.87 51.06 -17.40
C ASP A 4 59.82 50.14 -16.84
N GLU A 5 59.61 49.02 -17.53
CA GLU A 5 58.68 47.95 -17.10
C GLU A 5 59.50 46.88 -16.40
N GLN A 6 59.59 46.97 -15.11
CA GLN A 6 60.06 45.83 -14.30
C GLN A 6 58.80 45.13 -13.72
N GLY A 7 58.20 44.26 -14.54
CA GLY A 7 57.19 43.32 -14.12
C GLY A 7 57.78 42.18 -13.29
N SER A 8 57.95 42.41 -12.00
CA SER A 8 58.35 41.36 -11.07
C SER A 8 57.20 40.43 -10.78
N TRP A 9 57.18 39.30 -11.46
CA TRP A 9 56.29 38.18 -11.11
C TRP A 9 56.79 37.52 -9.83
N HIS A 10 56.31 37.96 -8.69
CA HIS A 10 56.46 37.23 -7.46
C HIS A 10 55.61 35.98 -7.50
N MET A 11 56.15 34.85 -7.94
CA MET A 11 55.63 33.54 -7.65
C MET A 11 55.58 33.41 -6.14
N ARG A 12 54.39 33.61 -5.55
CA ARG A 12 54.14 33.23 -4.15
C ARG A 12 54.36 31.73 -4.04
N ARG A 13 55.53 31.34 -3.52
CA ARG A 13 55.75 29.94 -3.11
C ARG A 13 54.75 29.64 -2.03
N THR A 14 53.71 28.82 -2.35
CA THR A 14 52.76 28.31 -1.37
C THR A 14 53.54 27.67 -0.22
N SER A 15 53.29 28.11 0.99
CA SER A 15 53.90 27.59 2.20
C SER A 15 53.61 26.09 2.35
N LEU A 16 54.50 25.34 2.98
CA LEU A 16 54.27 23.95 3.30
C LEU A 16 52.96 23.76 4.09
N TYR A 17 52.66 24.70 4.97
CA TYR A 17 51.42 24.73 5.74
C TYR A 17 50.20 24.94 4.86
N ASP A 18 50.25 25.77 3.84
CA ASP A 18 49.13 26.00 2.90
C ASP A 18 48.81 24.72 2.14
N ARG A 19 49.84 24.00 1.67
CA ARG A 19 49.66 22.71 0.96
C ARG A 19 49.09 21.62 1.88
N ILE A 20 49.49 21.58 3.14
CA ILE A 20 48.93 20.63 4.12
C ILE A 20 47.47 20.96 4.40
N SER A 21 47.15 22.24 4.56
CA SER A 21 45.77 22.70 4.79
C SER A 21 44.87 22.44 3.58
N GLU A 22 45.34 22.70 2.37
CA GLU A 22 44.60 22.41 1.14
C GLU A 22 44.35 20.89 0.96
N ARG A 23 45.36 20.07 1.28
CA ARG A 23 45.20 18.60 1.20
C ARG A 23 44.20 18.10 2.23
N ARG A 24 44.24 18.63 3.45
CA ARG A 24 43.29 18.28 4.51
C ARG A 24 41.85 18.68 4.17
N LEU A 25 41.66 19.87 3.58
CA LEU A 25 40.34 20.31 3.11
C LEU A 25 39.84 19.46 1.94
N ALA A 26 40.71 19.03 1.04
CA ALA A 26 40.36 18.13 -0.05
C ALA A 26 39.97 16.73 0.48
N ASP A 27 40.70 16.20 1.44
CA ASP A 27 40.38 14.91 2.08
C ASP A 27 39.08 14.97 2.86
N GLU A 28 38.81 16.08 3.56
CA GLU A 28 37.54 16.31 4.28
C GLU A 28 36.34 16.47 3.30
N ALA A 29 36.56 17.11 2.15
CA ALA A 29 35.52 17.24 1.12
C ALA A 29 35.16 15.88 0.49
N LEU A 30 36.20 15.07 0.17
CA LEU A 30 36.01 13.71 -0.34
C LEU A 30 35.24 12.83 0.69
N ALA A 31 35.65 12.87 1.94
CA ALA A 31 34.98 12.12 3.01
C ALA A 31 33.50 12.51 3.20
N ARG A 32 33.17 13.80 3.04
CA ARG A 32 31.77 14.25 3.03
C ARG A 32 30.98 13.73 1.85
N GLU A 33 31.58 13.81 0.65
CA GLU A 33 30.92 13.33 -0.56
C GLU A 33 30.67 11.80 -0.50
N GLU A 34 31.63 11.04 0.02
CA GLU A 34 31.46 9.60 0.25
C GLU A 34 30.38 9.30 1.29
N ALA A 35 30.33 10.06 2.38
CA ALA A 35 29.30 9.92 3.40
C ALA A 35 27.89 10.25 2.86
N GLU A 36 27.76 11.30 2.05
CA GLU A 36 26.51 11.66 1.40
C GLU A 36 26.05 10.59 0.40
N ARG A 37 26.97 10.04 -0.39
CA ARG A 37 26.65 8.93 -1.30
C ARG A 37 26.22 7.67 -0.55
N ALA A 38 26.90 7.34 0.55
CA ALA A 38 26.54 6.19 1.38
C ALA A 38 25.17 6.39 2.04
N ALA A 39 24.88 7.60 2.52
CA ALA A 39 23.56 7.92 3.09
C ALA A 39 22.45 7.86 2.03
N ALA A 40 22.69 8.36 0.82
CA ALA A 40 21.74 8.28 -0.28
C ALA A 40 21.48 6.82 -0.70
N GLN A 41 22.51 6.00 -0.76
CA GLN A 41 22.37 4.58 -1.08
C GLN A 41 21.58 3.85 0.01
N GLN A 42 21.88 4.09 1.28
CA GLN A 42 21.11 3.50 2.40
C GLN A 42 19.63 3.94 2.39
N ALA A 43 19.35 5.18 1.98
CA ALA A 43 17.97 5.65 1.84
C ALA A 43 17.24 4.93 0.70
N LEU A 44 17.91 4.70 -0.43
CA LEU A 44 17.37 3.92 -1.55
C LEU A 44 17.12 2.46 -1.16
N ASP A 45 18.09 1.81 -0.53
CA ASP A 45 17.99 0.42 -0.07
C ASP A 45 16.84 0.27 0.94
N ARG A 46 16.66 1.26 1.83
CA ARG A 46 15.56 1.29 2.78
C ARG A 46 14.21 1.50 2.10
N ALA A 47 14.14 2.36 1.08
CA ALA A 47 12.93 2.57 0.30
C ALA A 47 12.54 1.31 -0.50
N GLU A 48 13.51 0.62 -1.08
CA GLU A 48 13.31 -0.63 -1.81
C GLU A 48 12.84 -1.77 -0.88
N ALA A 49 13.39 -1.85 0.35
CA ALA A 49 12.97 -2.82 1.36
C ALA A 49 11.54 -2.58 1.89
N LEU A 50 10.99 -1.38 1.69
CA LEU A 50 9.61 -1.03 2.07
C LEU A 50 8.59 -1.35 0.97
N ILE A 51 9.02 -1.78 -0.23
CA ILE A 51 8.10 -2.19 -1.29
C ILE A 51 7.46 -3.52 -0.87
N PRO A 52 6.13 -3.56 -0.66
CA PRO A 52 5.46 -4.79 -0.27
C PRO A 52 5.62 -5.86 -1.35
N VAL A 53 5.99 -7.06 -0.95
CA VAL A 53 6.06 -8.20 -1.87
C VAL A 53 4.64 -8.67 -2.18
N PRO A 54 4.23 -8.73 -3.46
CA PRO A 54 2.93 -9.24 -3.86
C PRO A 54 2.70 -10.66 -3.33
N LYS A 55 1.51 -10.89 -2.77
CA LYS A 55 1.10 -12.18 -2.22
C LYS A 55 0.08 -12.81 -3.16
N PRO A 56 0.39 -13.94 -3.82
CA PRO A 56 -0.56 -14.60 -4.69
C PRO A 56 -1.68 -15.27 -3.89
N LEU A 57 -2.85 -15.39 -4.50
CA LEU A 57 -3.95 -16.20 -3.96
C LEU A 57 -3.61 -17.69 -4.11
N LEU A 58 -3.95 -18.49 -3.12
CA LEU A 58 -3.90 -19.94 -3.25
C LEU A 58 -5.09 -20.43 -4.04
N ASP A 59 -4.85 -21.36 -5.00
CA ASP A 59 -5.93 -22.07 -5.71
C ASP A 59 -6.44 -23.29 -4.92
N ALA A 60 -5.66 -23.73 -3.94
CA ALA A 60 -5.98 -24.88 -3.10
C ALA A 60 -7.28 -24.70 -2.31
N ALA A 61 -7.78 -25.81 -1.75
CA ALA A 61 -8.96 -25.85 -0.89
C ALA A 61 -8.94 -24.71 0.15
N CYS A 62 -9.98 -23.90 0.14
CA CYS A 62 -10.10 -22.80 1.06
C CYS A 62 -10.20 -23.32 2.51
N SER A 63 -9.43 -22.72 3.39
CA SER A 63 -9.62 -22.87 4.82
C SER A 63 -9.66 -21.51 5.49
N PHE A 64 -10.46 -21.35 6.51
CA PHE A 64 -10.50 -20.15 7.34
C PHE A 64 -10.72 -20.50 8.80
N ASN A 65 -10.26 -19.63 9.68
CA ASN A 65 -10.44 -19.80 11.13
C ASN A 65 -11.56 -18.87 11.59
N PHE A 66 -12.55 -19.43 12.26
CA PHE A 66 -13.66 -18.67 12.81
C PHE A 66 -14.17 -19.31 14.10
N GLY A 67 -14.45 -18.49 15.11
CA GLY A 67 -14.98 -18.95 16.39
C GLY A 67 -14.08 -19.99 17.12
N GLY A 68 -12.76 -19.92 16.89
CA GLY A 68 -11.80 -20.88 17.45
C GLY A 68 -11.70 -22.21 16.69
N PHE A 69 -12.40 -22.34 15.56
CA PHE A 69 -12.37 -23.53 14.72
C PHE A 69 -11.74 -23.22 13.37
N ARG A 70 -11.02 -24.19 12.83
CA ARG A 70 -10.55 -24.18 11.45
C ARG A 70 -11.56 -24.89 10.56
N PHE A 71 -12.10 -24.17 9.58
CA PHE A 71 -12.95 -24.74 8.53
C PHE A 71 -12.09 -25.02 7.30
N SER A 72 -12.22 -26.23 6.75
CA SER A 72 -11.56 -26.60 5.51
C SER A 72 -12.60 -27.15 4.55
N PHE A 73 -12.60 -26.64 3.33
CA PHE A 73 -13.47 -27.15 2.28
C PHE A 73 -12.83 -28.36 1.59
N PRO A 74 -13.64 -29.34 1.16
CA PRO A 74 -13.15 -30.46 0.36
C PRO A 74 -12.47 -29.98 -0.94
N GLU A 75 -11.64 -30.85 -1.51
CA GLU A 75 -11.02 -30.60 -2.80
C GLU A 75 -12.08 -30.32 -3.88
N GLY A 76 -11.82 -29.33 -4.75
CA GLY A 76 -12.73 -28.89 -5.80
C GLY A 76 -13.77 -27.83 -5.38
N PHE A 77 -13.85 -27.50 -4.07
CA PHE A 77 -14.69 -26.42 -3.61
C PHE A 77 -13.91 -25.10 -3.60
N ARG A 78 -14.52 -24.05 -4.12
CA ARG A 78 -13.96 -22.69 -4.10
C ARG A 78 -14.89 -21.79 -3.30
N CYS A 79 -14.32 -21.04 -2.36
CA CYS A 79 -15.07 -20.01 -1.66
C CYS A 79 -15.01 -18.71 -2.49
N SER A 80 -16.15 -18.25 -2.98
CA SER A 80 -16.24 -17.02 -3.77
C SER A 80 -16.54 -15.78 -2.94
N ALA A 81 -17.22 -15.94 -1.80
CA ALA A 81 -17.54 -14.84 -0.92
C ALA A 81 -17.61 -15.30 0.54
N ILE A 82 -17.25 -14.40 1.43
CA ILE A 82 -17.44 -14.53 2.89
C ILE A 82 -18.04 -13.21 3.37
N ASP A 83 -19.21 -13.29 3.99
CA ASP A 83 -19.82 -12.18 4.70
C ASP A 83 -19.81 -12.50 6.19
N ALA A 84 -19.27 -11.59 6.98
CA ALA A 84 -19.09 -11.76 8.41
C ALA A 84 -19.54 -10.50 9.15
N THR A 85 -20.02 -10.69 10.39
CA THR A 85 -20.22 -9.59 11.33
C THR A 85 -19.21 -9.69 12.45
N VAL A 86 -18.38 -8.67 12.59
CA VAL A 86 -17.38 -8.54 13.65
C VAL A 86 -17.96 -7.62 14.73
N GLN A 87 -17.69 -7.93 16.00
CA GLN A 87 -18.08 -7.06 17.12
C GLN A 87 -16.88 -6.22 17.56
N VAL A 88 -17.04 -4.91 17.58
CA VAL A 88 -16.03 -3.95 18.04
C VAL A 88 -16.64 -3.16 19.20
N ASP A 89 -16.16 -3.39 20.40
CA ASP A 89 -16.71 -2.80 21.64
C ASP A 89 -18.24 -2.97 21.78
N GLY A 90 -18.75 -4.11 21.30
CA GLY A 90 -20.17 -4.44 21.32
C GLY A 90 -21.00 -3.93 20.13
N GLU A 91 -20.41 -3.13 19.25
CA GLU A 91 -21.06 -2.63 18.03
C GLU A 91 -20.73 -3.52 16.82
N PRO A 92 -21.72 -3.84 15.97
CA PRO A 92 -21.54 -4.70 14.83
C PRO A 92 -20.88 -3.97 13.64
N VAL A 93 -19.92 -4.62 13.02
CA VAL A 93 -19.28 -4.21 11.76
C VAL A 93 -19.49 -5.33 10.74
N ALA A 94 -20.09 -5.01 9.60
CA ALA A 94 -20.17 -5.95 8.49
C ALA A 94 -18.86 -5.92 7.72
N VAL A 95 -18.29 -7.12 7.47
CA VAL A 95 -17.07 -7.31 6.67
C VAL A 95 -17.40 -8.30 5.57
N SER A 96 -17.02 -7.96 4.33
CA SER A 96 -17.21 -8.82 3.17
C SER A 96 -15.86 -9.06 2.48
N ILE A 97 -15.64 -10.28 2.04
CA ILE A 97 -14.50 -10.67 1.20
C ILE A 97 -15.07 -11.35 -0.03
N GLN A 98 -14.68 -10.91 -1.21
CA GLN A 98 -15.14 -11.51 -2.45
C GLN A 98 -13.95 -11.87 -3.34
N ARG A 99 -14.10 -12.98 -4.05
CA ARG A 99 -13.11 -13.49 -4.98
C ARG A 99 -13.83 -13.97 -6.24
N ARG A 100 -13.40 -13.54 -7.41
CA ARG A 100 -13.96 -13.95 -8.70
C ARG A 100 -12.89 -13.97 -9.79
N ASP A 101 -13.11 -14.79 -10.79
CA ASP A 101 -12.26 -14.83 -11.97
C ASP A 101 -12.40 -13.51 -12.75
N VAL A 102 -11.31 -13.08 -13.37
CA VAL A 102 -11.28 -11.93 -14.27
C VAL A 102 -10.65 -12.34 -15.61
N PRO A 103 -11.09 -11.73 -16.73
CA PRO A 103 -10.43 -11.93 -18.01
C PRO A 103 -8.93 -11.60 -17.92
N GLU A 104 -8.11 -12.28 -18.70
CA GLU A 104 -6.66 -12.07 -18.72
C GLU A 104 -6.29 -10.62 -19.06
N GLU A 105 -7.08 -9.98 -19.90
CA GLU A 105 -6.88 -8.60 -20.36
C GLU A 105 -7.51 -7.55 -19.43
N ALA A 106 -8.23 -7.96 -18.37
CA ALA A 106 -8.93 -7.03 -17.50
C ALA A 106 -7.94 -6.12 -16.77
N THR A 107 -8.24 -4.83 -16.80
CA THR A 107 -7.52 -3.83 -16.03
C THR A 107 -8.10 -3.70 -14.62
N LEU A 108 -7.29 -3.20 -13.69
CA LEU A 108 -7.72 -2.92 -12.31
C LEU A 108 -8.93 -1.97 -12.29
N ALA A 109 -8.89 -0.93 -13.13
CA ALA A 109 -9.98 0.05 -13.20
C ALA A 109 -11.29 -0.56 -13.70
N GLU A 110 -11.25 -1.44 -14.71
CA GLU A 110 -12.44 -2.15 -15.22
C GLU A 110 -13.01 -3.11 -14.20
N ALA A 111 -12.17 -3.91 -13.56
CA ALA A 111 -12.60 -4.84 -12.51
C ALA A 111 -13.23 -4.11 -11.32
N PHE A 112 -12.67 -2.96 -10.92
CA PHE A 112 -13.20 -2.13 -9.88
C PHE A 112 -14.51 -1.44 -10.28
N ALA A 113 -14.62 -0.96 -11.51
CA ALA A 113 -15.85 -0.37 -12.04
C ALA A 113 -17.01 -1.39 -12.07
N GLU A 114 -16.72 -2.66 -12.34
CA GLU A 114 -17.71 -3.74 -12.27
C GLU A 114 -18.18 -3.97 -10.84
N GLU A 115 -17.27 -3.95 -9.87
CA GLU A 115 -17.59 -4.04 -8.44
C GLU A 115 -18.49 -2.88 -7.99
N LEU A 116 -18.22 -1.67 -8.44
CA LEU A 116 -19.05 -0.50 -8.14
C LEU A 116 -20.49 -0.63 -8.63
N LYS A 117 -20.74 -1.36 -9.71
CA LYS A 117 -22.10 -1.62 -10.19
C LYS A 117 -22.91 -2.46 -9.21
N THR A 118 -22.26 -3.28 -8.40
CA THR A 118 -22.94 -4.12 -7.40
C THR A 118 -23.29 -3.35 -6.13
N LEU A 119 -22.57 -2.28 -5.80
CA LEU A 119 -22.80 -1.48 -4.60
C LEU A 119 -24.18 -0.78 -4.60
N ARG A 120 -24.59 -0.21 -5.73
CA ARG A 120 -25.86 0.50 -5.84
C ARG A 120 -27.08 -0.39 -5.61
N PRO A 121 -27.21 -1.59 -6.22
CA PRO A 121 -28.28 -2.52 -5.91
C PRO A 121 -28.30 -2.97 -4.45
N LEU A 122 -27.14 -3.10 -3.82
CA LEU A 122 -27.00 -3.56 -2.43
C LEU A 122 -27.38 -2.47 -1.41
N HIS A 123 -26.97 -1.23 -1.68
CA HIS A 123 -27.03 -0.15 -0.69
C HIS A 123 -27.94 1.03 -1.10
N GLY A 124 -28.56 0.96 -2.28
CA GLY A 124 -29.42 2.04 -2.78
C GLY A 124 -28.61 3.24 -3.26
N GLU A 125 -28.96 4.43 -2.78
CA GLU A 125 -28.27 5.65 -3.15
C GLU A 125 -26.93 5.75 -2.41
N VAL A 126 -25.82 5.49 -3.13
CA VAL A 126 -24.46 5.53 -2.62
C VAL A 126 -23.79 6.84 -3.01
N GLN A 127 -23.32 7.58 -2.02
CA GLN A 127 -22.48 8.77 -2.19
C GLN A 127 -21.03 8.42 -2.02
N ILE A 128 -20.20 8.63 -3.06
CA ILE A 128 -18.77 8.42 -3.01
C ILE A 128 -18.13 9.60 -2.28
N ILE A 129 -17.36 9.31 -1.24
CA ILE A 129 -16.62 10.28 -0.44
C ILE A 129 -15.22 10.46 -1.03
N ARG A 130 -14.54 9.34 -1.29
CA ARG A 130 -13.14 9.31 -1.69
C ARG A 130 -12.84 8.07 -2.52
N HIS A 131 -12.00 8.25 -3.56
CA HIS A 131 -11.43 7.17 -4.35
C HIS A 131 -9.91 7.36 -4.39
N TYR A 132 -9.13 6.31 -4.12
CA TYR A 132 -7.68 6.42 -4.03
C TYR A 132 -6.98 5.09 -4.34
N GLU A 133 -5.70 5.18 -4.67
CA GLU A 133 -4.83 4.03 -4.88
C GLU A 133 -4.24 3.56 -3.55
N THR A 134 -4.11 2.25 -3.40
CA THR A 134 -3.56 1.59 -2.21
C THR A 134 -2.96 0.24 -2.58
N LEU A 135 -2.67 -0.58 -1.59
CA LEU A 135 -2.22 -1.96 -1.76
C LEU A 135 -3.16 -2.93 -1.05
N LEU A 136 -3.38 -4.09 -1.66
CA LEU A 136 -4.06 -5.22 -1.04
C LEU A 136 -3.19 -6.48 -1.22
N ALA A 137 -2.77 -7.07 -0.14
CA ALA A 137 -1.82 -8.19 -0.14
C ALA A 137 -0.56 -7.92 -1.01
N GLY A 138 -0.03 -6.70 -0.93
CA GLY A 138 1.12 -6.25 -1.70
C GLY A 138 0.88 -5.98 -3.19
N ASN A 139 -0.34 -6.18 -3.70
CA ASN A 139 -0.71 -5.89 -5.07
C ASN A 139 -1.34 -4.51 -5.20
N ALA A 140 -1.16 -3.84 -6.34
CA ALA A 140 -1.82 -2.57 -6.62
C ALA A 140 -3.34 -2.71 -6.48
N ALA A 141 -3.96 -1.81 -5.74
CA ALA A 141 -5.37 -1.84 -5.41
C ALA A 141 -6.01 -0.47 -5.55
N LEU A 142 -7.31 -0.46 -5.77
CA LEU A 142 -8.14 0.73 -5.68
C LEU A 142 -9.01 0.63 -4.44
N ALA A 143 -9.17 1.75 -3.76
CA ALA A 143 -10.02 1.87 -2.60
C ALA A 143 -11.08 2.96 -2.78
N LEU A 144 -12.24 2.72 -2.18
CA LEU A 144 -13.39 3.61 -2.20
C LEU A 144 -13.96 3.75 -0.80
N ASP A 145 -14.11 4.98 -0.33
CA ASP A 145 -14.93 5.29 0.83
C ASP A 145 -16.28 5.85 0.35
N PHE A 146 -17.36 5.33 0.88
CA PHE A 146 -18.71 5.70 0.47
C PHE A 146 -19.68 5.78 1.64
N HIS A 147 -20.75 6.45 1.42
CA HIS A 147 -21.82 6.72 2.36
C HIS A 147 -23.15 6.31 1.77
N PHE A 148 -24.04 5.78 2.56
CA PHE A 148 -25.39 5.44 2.15
C PHE A 148 -26.35 5.43 3.34
N ARG A 149 -27.65 5.41 3.06
CA ARG A 149 -28.69 5.29 4.08
C ARG A 149 -29.25 3.88 4.10
N ALA A 150 -29.26 3.27 5.27
CA ALA A 150 -29.95 2.02 5.53
C ALA A 150 -31.19 2.32 6.41
N GLY A 151 -32.31 2.58 5.75
CA GLY A 151 -33.51 3.09 6.45
C GLY A 151 -33.32 4.51 6.97
N LEU A 152 -33.27 4.68 8.28
CA LEU A 152 -33.02 5.98 8.94
C LEU A 152 -31.58 6.17 9.38
N GLU A 153 -30.76 5.14 9.26
CA GLU A 153 -29.37 5.13 9.76
C GLU A 153 -28.39 5.49 8.65
N GLU A 154 -27.42 6.33 8.99
CA GLU A 154 -26.30 6.65 8.11
C GLU A 154 -25.22 5.58 8.25
N ARG A 155 -24.78 5.06 7.12
CA ARG A 155 -23.75 4.02 7.05
C ARG A 155 -22.57 4.53 6.27
N HIS A 156 -21.37 4.14 6.73
CA HIS A 156 -20.13 4.38 6.04
C HIS A 156 -19.53 3.05 5.60
N GLY A 157 -19.16 2.96 4.34
CA GLY A 157 -18.51 1.78 3.78
C GLY A 157 -17.14 2.11 3.24
N ARG A 158 -16.25 1.13 3.31
CA ARG A 158 -14.96 1.08 2.59
C ARG A 158 -14.91 -0.19 1.77
N LEU A 159 -14.50 -0.06 0.53
CA LEU A 159 -14.23 -1.17 -0.39
C LEU A 159 -12.81 -1.03 -0.93
N ILE A 160 -12.04 -2.09 -0.86
CA ILE A 160 -10.69 -2.18 -1.45
C ILE A 160 -10.67 -3.39 -2.37
N GLY A 161 -10.15 -3.21 -3.58
CA GLY A 161 -10.10 -4.29 -4.55
C GLY A 161 -8.83 -4.29 -5.38
N SER A 162 -8.36 -5.48 -5.72
CA SER A 162 -7.13 -5.71 -6.48
C SER A 162 -7.30 -6.88 -7.45
N ILE A 163 -6.53 -6.88 -8.52
CA ILE A 163 -6.32 -8.08 -9.35
C ILE A 163 -5.06 -8.76 -8.83
N VAL A 164 -5.21 -9.99 -8.32
CA VAL A 164 -4.16 -10.74 -7.64
C VAL A 164 -3.83 -12.00 -8.45
N PRO A 165 -2.55 -12.34 -8.65
CA PRO A 165 -2.16 -13.57 -9.30
C PRO A 165 -2.57 -14.78 -8.45
N VAL A 166 -2.87 -15.90 -9.09
CA VAL A 166 -3.13 -17.17 -8.41
C VAL A 166 -1.84 -17.97 -8.35
N ALA A 167 -1.54 -18.54 -7.16
CA ALA A 167 -0.36 -19.38 -6.99
C ALA A 167 -0.43 -20.60 -7.89
N ASP A 168 0.71 -20.99 -8.45
CA ASP A 168 0.87 -22.16 -9.32
C ASP A 168 0.10 -22.13 -10.65
N HIS A 169 -0.59 -21.03 -10.96
CA HIS A 169 -1.32 -20.82 -12.20
C HIS A 169 -0.97 -19.48 -12.84
N ASN A 170 -1.09 -19.41 -14.15
CA ASN A 170 -0.95 -18.14 -14.89
C ASN A 170 -2.30 -17.37 -14.93
N GLU A 171 -3.13 -17.58 -13.94
CA GLU A 171 -4.44 -16.97 -13.81
C GLU A 171 -4.40 -15.78 -12.85
N ARG A 172 -5.33 -14.87 -13.04
CA ARG A 172 -5.52 -13.70 -12.15
C ARG A 172 -6.96 -13.67 -11.69
N GLN A 173 -7.15 -13.25 -10.46
CA GLN A 173 -8.49 -13.12 -9.90
C GLN A 173 -8.67 -11.74 -9.27
N TRP A 174 -9.89 -11.28 -9.30
CA TRP A 174 -10.33 -10.16 -8.48
C TRP A 174 -10.47 -10.61 -7.04
N LEU A 175 -9.86 -9.84 -6.15
CA LEU A 175 -10.03 -9.93 -4.71
C LEU A 175 -10.53 -8.60 -4.21
N SER A 176 -11.68 -8.55 -3.54
CA SER A 176 -12.14 -7.36 -2.84
C SER A 176 -12.42 -7.66 -1.37
N VAL A 177 -12.15 -6.66 -0.55
CA VAL A 177 -12.46 -6.66 0.88
C VAL A 177 -13.20 -5.37 1.19
N GLY A 178 -14.35 -5.49 1.82
CA GLY A 178 -15.17 -4.36 2.19
C GLY A 178 -15.58 -4.40 3.65
N CYS A 179 -15.88 -3.24 4.21
CA CYS A 179 -16.54 -3.12 5.50
C CYS A 179 -17.63 -2.05 5.47
N VAL A 180 -18.62 -2.22 6.32
CA VAL A 180 -19.70 -1.24 6.54
C VAL A 180 -19.88 -1.04 8.04
N ILE A 181 -19.87 0.22 8.45
CA ILE A 181 -20.02 0.65 9.84
C ILE A 181 -21.18 1.62 9.99
N ASP A 182 -21.70 1.69 11.21
CA ASP A 182 -22.54 2.79 11.67
C ASP A 182 -21.63 3.96 12.07
N SER A 183 -21.60 5.02 11.26
CA SER A 183 -20.72 6.16 11.48
C SER A 183 -21.12 7.03 12.70
N GLU A 184 -22.33 6.86 13.21
CA GLU A 184 -22.81 7.58 14.41
C GLU A 184 -22.32 6.93 15.72
N LYS A 185 -21.75 5.72 15.64
CA LYS A 185 -21.26 4.99 16.82
C LYS A 185 -19.84 5.42 17.20
N PRO A 186 -19.65 5.98 18.42
CA PRO A 186 -18.32 6.43 18.85
C PRO A 186 -17.27 5.31 18.88
N ALA A 187 -17.66 4.09 19.23
CA ALA A 187 -16.78 2.93 19.27
C ALA A 187 -16.20 2.57 17.89
N LEU A 188 -16.86 2.97 16.80
CA LEU A 188 -16.46 2.65 15.44
C LEU A 188 -15.67 3.77 14.73
N GLN A 189 -15.42 4.91 15.40
CA GLN A 189 -14.74 6.05 14.78
C GLN A 189 -13.31 5.74 14.30
N THR A 190 -12.61 4.85 14.99
CA THR A 190 -11.24 4.41 14.61
C THR A 190 -11.23 3.16 13.74
N TRP A 191 -12.38 2.51 13.54
CA TRP A 191 -12.46 1.22 12.85
C TRP A 191 -11.79 1.19 11.48
N LEU A 192 -11.88 2.26 10.69
CA LEU A 192 -11.27 2.28 9.37
C LEU A 192 -9.73 2.23 9.42
N LEU A 193 -9.10 2.71 10.51
CA LEU A 193 -7.67 2.57 10.74
C LEU A 193 -7.32 1.14 11.13
N ASP A 194 -8.13 0.53 11.99
CA ASP A 194 -7.97 -0.87 12.40
C ASP A 194 -8.19 -1.81 11.20
N PHE A 195 -9.16 -1.48 10.33
CA PHE A 195 -9.42 -2.21 9.09
C PHE A 195 -8.22 -2.16 8.13
N ASP A 196 -7.63 -0.98 7.93
CA ASP A 196 -6.43 -0.84 7.09
C ASP A 196 -5.26 -1.67 7.68
N SER A 197 -5.03 -1.59 9.00
CA SER A 197 -4.00 -2.38 9.69
C SER A 197 -4.25 -3.89 9.59
N MET A 198 -5.51 -4.32 9.64
CA MET A 198 -5.90 -5.73 9.43
C MET A 198 -5.54 -6.19 8.00
N LEU A 199 -5.75 -5.34 7.00
CA LEU A 199 -5.41 -5.67 5.61
C LEU A 199 -3.90 -5.70 5.36
N GLU A 200 -3.12 -4.84 6.02
CA GLU A 200 -1.65 -4.90 6.00
C GLU A 200 -1.12 -6.22 6.58
N GLY A 201 -1.83 -6.76 7.59
CA GLY A 201 -1.54 -8.05 8.22
C GLY A 201 -1.89 -9.29 7.39
N LEU A 202 -2.47 -9.15 6.18
CA LEU A 202 -2.75 -10.29 5.32
C LEU A 202 -1.46 -11.04 4.98
N THR A 203 -1.34 -12.25 5.52
CA THR A 203 -0.20 -13.15 5.27
C THR A 203 -0.64 -14.29 4.38
N ALA A 204 0.25 -14.76 3.50
CA ALA A 204 0.08 -16.06 2.89
C ALA A 204 0.10 -17.13 3.99
N PRO A 205 -0.70 -18.17 3.92
CA PRO A 205 -0.73 -19.27 4.89
C PRO A 205 0.58 -20.01 4.94
#